data_897c737661599b7c943b9409f4b7b7bf
#
_entry.id   897c737661599b7c943b9409f4b7b7bf
#
_cell.length_a   1.000
_cell.length_b   1.000
_cell.length_c   1.000
_cell.angle_alpha   90.00
_cell.angle_beta   90.00
_cell.angle_gamma   90.00
#
_symmetry.space_group_name_H-M   'P 1'
#
loop_
_entity.id
_entity.type
_entity.pdbx_description
1 polymer ?
#
loop_
_entity_poly.entity_id
_entity_poly.type
_entity_poly.pdbx_seq_one_letter_code
_entity_poly.pdbx_strand_id
1 'polypeptide(L)'
;MGESRGSPSTGPQYPPGGTAPAAGGDPESLLAALGQSWFWLLGSALATLVPGIIVLVWPDETLHVLAVVLGLYLLVSGVFRFVSAFAREGHGERLPALLMAVLFVVGGVLCLRNPLQTITALSLIVGMVWLVTGMLTAYTAIVAKGLPHRGFLFLAAALAVVAGIVVLVLPAQSAVALTRLLGLWLVLLGVVELGVAFAWRAALRRASGRLRSQSSAPAA
;
A
#
# COMPACT_ATOMS: atom_id res chain seq x y z
N MET A 1 41.70 -10.27 -58.89
CA MET A 1 40.62 -9.42 -59.39
C MET A 1 39.37 -9.78 -58.63
N GLY A 2 38.87 -8.94 -57.72
CA GLY A 2 37.70 -9.20 -56.93
C GLY A 2 37.49 -8.00 -56.00
N GLU A 3 36.76 -7.00 -56.49
CA GLU A 3 36.42 -5.77 -55.78
C GLU A 3 35.53 -6.05 -54.58
N SER A 4 35.99 -5.64 -53.45
CA SER A 4 35.20 -5.55 -52.24
C SER A 4 34.36 -4.26 -52.28
N ARG A 5 33.05 -4.41 -52.51
CA ARG A 5 32.05 -3.34 -52.36
C ARG A 5 31.79 -3.08 -50.88
N GLY A 6 32.27 -1.95 -50.38
CA GLY A 6 31.90 -1.39 -49.08
C GLY A 6 30.43 -0.99 -49.06
N SER A 7 29.68 -1.50 -48.12
CA SER A 7 28.33 -1.04 -47.85
C SER A 7 28.38 0.34 -47.16
N PRO A 8 27.57 1.34 -47.63
CA PRO A 8 27.46 2.58 -46.88
C PRO A 8 26.64 2.38 -45.62
N SER A 9 27.25 2.71 -44.49
CA SER A 9 26.58 2.80 -43.18
C SER A 9 25.58 3.97 -43.23
N THR A 10 24.31 3.66 -43.35
CA THR A 10 23.22 4.62 -43.14
C THR A 10 23.08 4.88 -41.64
N GLY A 11 23.85 5.83 -41.12
CA GLY A 11 23.56 6.46 -39.83
C GLY A 11 22.28 7.30 -39.96
N PRO A 12 21.52 7.47 -38.85
CA PRO A 12 20.29 8.29 -38.89
C PRO A 12 20.64 9.72 -39.31
N GLN A 13 20.12 10.13 -40.50
CA GLN A 13 20.22 11.50 -40.96
C GLN A 13 19.27 12.37 -40.15
N TYR A 14 19.81 13.20 -39.27
CA TYR A 14 19.09 14.31 -38.66
C TYR A 14 18.85 15.42 -39.70
N PRO A 15 17.61 15.96 -39.80
CA PRO A 15 17.35 17.09 -40.71
C PRO A 15 18.18 18.31 -40.25
N PRO A 16 18.79 19.05 -41.18
CA PRO A 16 19.56 20.26 -40.86
C PRO A 16 18.56 21.36 -40.44
N GLY A 17 18.54 21.67 -39.16
CA GLY A 17 17.68 22.70 -38.56
C GLY A 17 16.93 22.28 -37.31
N GLY A 18 17.02 21.02 -36.89
CA GLY A 18 16.56 20.60 -35.58
C GLY A 18 17.53 21.10 -34.51
N THR A 19 17.21 22.18 -33.82
CA THR A 19 17.84 22.53 -32.55
C THR A 19 17.69 21.34 -31.66
N ALA A 20 18.80 20.69 -31.28
CA ALA A 20 18.81 19.70 -30.22
C ALA A 20 18.02 20.28 -29.03
N PRO A 21 17.10 19.52 -28.40
CA PRO A 21 16.46 20.02 -27.21
C PRO A 21 17.57 20.37 -26.23
N ALA A 22 17.67 21.68 -25.93
CA ALA A 22 18.64 22.18 -24.98
C ALA A 22 18.43 21.39 -23.69
N ALA A 23 19.40 20.59 -23.28
CA ALA A 23 19.47 19.88 -22.02
C ALA A 23 19.73 20.86 -20.85
N GLY A 24 19.13 22.03 -20.94
CA GLY A 24 19.10 23.10 -19.96
C GLY A 24 17.66 23.57 -19.83
N GLY A 25 16.81 22.80 -19.18
CA GLY A 25 15.54 23.34 -18.70
C GLY A 25 15.85 24.57 -17.85
N ASP A 26 15.19 25.69 -18.17
CA ASP A 26 15.34 26.93 -17.39
C ASP A 26 15.28 26.62 -15.90
N PRO A 27 16.24 27.10 -15.11
CA PRO A 27 16.27 26.83 -13.66
C PRO A 27 14.95 27.20 -12.99
N GLU A 28 14.23 28.17 -13.52
CA GLU A 28 12.90 28.57 -13.06
C GLU A 28 11.81 27.52 -13.34
N SER A 29 11.85 26.85 -14.49
CA SER A 29 10.88 25.77 -14.81
C SER A 29 11.12 24.53 -13.96
N LEU A 30 12.37 24.20 -13.66
CA LEU A 30 12.72 23.13 -12.73
C LEU A 30 12.29 23.46 -11.30
N LEU A 31 12.47 24.69 -10.85
CA LEU A 31 12.04 25.14 -9.52
C LEU A 31 10.51 25.16 -9.41
N ALA A 32 9.79 25.51 -10.48
CA ALA A 32 8.32 25.47 -10.52
C ALA A 32 7.80 24.01 -10.44
N ALA A 33 8.42 23.07 -11.19
CA ALA A 33 8.08 21.66 -11.13
C ALA A 33 8.37 21.04 -9.75
N LEU A 34 9.47 21.43 -9.12
CA LEU A 34 9.81 21.00 -7.75
C LEU A 34 8.90 21.64 -6.69
N GLY A 35 8.42 22.87 -6.93
CA GLY A 35 7.43 23.54 -6.08
C GLY A 35 6.05 22.86 -6.13
N GLN A 36 5.67 22.34 -7.30
CA GLN A 36 4.43 21.58 -7.44
C GLN A 36 4.49 20.23 -6.72
N SER A 37 5.65 19.58 -6.67
CA SER A 37 5.85 18.34 -5.93
C SER A 37 5.71 18.50 -4.42
N TRP A 38 5.96 19.69 -3.86
CA TRP A 38 5.76 19.96 -2.43
C TRP A 38 4.28 19.88 -2.00
N PHE A 39 3.36 20.38 -2.84
CA PHE A 39 1.93 20.26 -2.56
C PHE A 39 1.46 18.82 -2.56
N TRP A 40 2.02 17.98 -3.41
CA TRP A 40 1.76 16.53 -3.43
C TRP A 40 2.27 15.85 -2.15
N LEU A 41 3.47 16.19 -1.71
CA LEU A 41 4.05 15.69 -0.45
C LEU A 41 3.22 16.13 0.76
N LEU A 42 2.78 17.39 0.78
CA LEU A 42 1.91 17.88 1.85
C LEU A 42 0.53 17.20 1.82
N GLY A 43 -0.03 17.02 0.62
CA GLY A 43 -1.29 16.33 0.41
C GLY A 43 -1.24 14.88 0.87
N SER A 44 -0.15 14.14 0.54
CA SER A 44 0.03 12.76 1.00
C SER A 44 0.18 12.68 2.51
N ALA A 45 0.97 13.57 3.11
CA ALA A 45 1.14 13.64 4.56
C ALA A 45 -0.19 13.89 5.30
N LEU A 46 -1.03 14.81 4.78
CA LEU A 46 -2.37 15.03 5.35
C LEU A 46 -3.29 13.81 5.13
N ALA A 47 -3.24 13.22 3.94
CA ALA A 47 -4.04 12.05 3.59
C ALA A 47 -3.69 10.82 4.44
N THR A 48 -2.48 10.73 4.98
CA THR A 48 -2.05 9.68 5.90
C THR A 48 -2.35 10.06 7.36
N LEU A 49 -2.08 11.31 7.74
CA LEU A 49 -2.19 11.79 9.12
C LEU A 49 -3.65 11.87 9.59
N VAL A 50 -4.55 12.45 8.77
CA VAL A 50 -5.95 12.64 9.13
C VAL A 50 -6.68 11.33 9.40
N PRO A 51 -6.64 10.32 8.50
CA PRO A 51 -7.21 9.02 8.81
C PRO A 51 -6.53 8.35 10.00
N GLY A 52 -5.21 8.49 10.15
CA GLY A 52 -4.47 7.94 11.29
C GLY A 52 -5.00 8.47 12.62
N ILE A 53 -5.27 9.77 12.74
CA ILE A 53 -5.86 10.38 13.94
C ILE A 53 -7.29 9.86 14.16
N ILE A 54 -8.12 9.79 13.12
CA ILE A 54 -9.50 9.30 13.21
C ILE A 54 -9.50 7.84 13.72
N VAL A 55 -8.69 6.98 13.15
CA VAL A 55 -8.56 5.56 13.54
C VAL A 55 -8.09 5.42 14.99
N LEU A 56 -7.19 6.30 15.44
CA LEU A 56 -6.65 6.28 16.80
C LEU A 56 -7.67 6.74 17.84
N VAL A 57 -8.45 7.78 17.52
CA VAL A 57 -9.41 8.39 18.45
C VAL A 57 -10.74 7.62 18.51
N TRP A 58 -11.22 7.12 17.34
CA TRP A 58 -12.48 6.39 17.22
C TRP A 58 -12.29 5.02 16.56
N PRO A 59 -11.62 4.07 17.24
CA PRO A 59 -11.34 2.74 16.66
C PRO A 59 -12.62 1.92 16.43
N ASP A 60 -13.61 2.02 17.32
CA ASP A 60 -14.86 1.25 17.21
C ASP A 60 -15.69 1.71 16.01
N GLU A 61 -15.82 3.01 15.80
CA GLU A 61 -16.50 3.58 14.63
C GLU A 61 -15.77 3.23 13.33
N THR A 62 -14.46 3.26 13.35
CA THR A 62 -13.63 2.86 12.20
C THR A 62 -13.85 1.41 11.83
N LEU A 63 -13.90 0.51 12.81
CA LEU A 63 -14.21 -0.90 12.61
C LEU A 63 -15.62 -1.10 12.07
N HIS A 64 -16.60 -0.34 12.57
CA HIS A 64 -17.97 -0.39 12.07
C HIS A 64 -18.04 0.03 10.59
N VAL A 65 -17.43 1.16 10.24
CA VAL A 65 -17.36 1.64 8.84
C VAL A 65 -16.66 0.62 7.95
N LEU A 66 -15.55 0.02 8.43
CA LEU A 66 -14.82 -1.01 7.70
C LEU A 66 -15.71 -2.23 7.41
N ALA A 67 -16.48 -2.70 8.40
CA ALA A 67 -17.38 -3.83 8.22
C ALA A 67 -18.50 -3.51 7.21
N VAL A 68 -19.05 -2.30 7.23
CA VAL A 68 -20.06 -1.86 6.27
C VAL A 68 -19.50 -1.77 4.85
N VAL A 69 -18.31 -1.16 4.69
CA VAL A 69 -17.66 -1.06 3.38
C VAL A 69 -17.32 -2.45 2.83
N LEU A 70 -16.79 -3.35 3.68
CA LEU A 70 -16.51 -4.72 3.30
C LEU A 70 -17.80 -5.47 2.91
N GLY A 71 -18.87 -5.29 3.68
CA GLY A 71 -20.18 -5.89 3.38
C GLY A 71 -20.75 -5.42 2.03
N LEU A 72 -20.65 -4.13 1.75
CA LEU A 72 -21.09 -3.56 0.47
C LEU A 72 -20.22 -4.08 -0.69
N TYR A 73 -18.90 -4.13 -0.51
CA TYR A 73 -17.98 -4.71 -1.48
C TYR A 73 -18.30 -6.17 -1.80
N LEU A 74 -18.51 -7.00 -0.77
CA LEU A 74 -18.88 -8.40 -0.93
C LEU A 74 -20.21 -8.55 -1.66
N LEU A 75 -21.20 -7.74 -1.31
CA LEU A 75 -22.52 -7.79 -1.93
C LEU A 75 -22.45 -7.43 -3.41
N VAL A 76 -21.82 -6.30 -3.75
CA VAL A 76 -21.64 -5.88 -5.15
C VAL A 76 -20.82 -6.91 -5.93
N SER A 77 -19.71 -7.38 -5.36
CA SER A 77 -18.88 -8.42 -6.00
C SER A 77 -19.62 -9.74 -6.17
N GLY A 78 -20.46 -10.11 -5.21
CA GLY A 78 -21.32 -11.29 -5.26
C GLY A 78 -22.33 -11.22 -6.40
N VAL A 79 -23.02 -10.07 -6.55
CA VAL A 79 -23.94 -9.83 -7.65
C VAL A 79 -23.23 -9.91 -9.01
N PHE A 80 -22.08 -9.27 -9.16
CA PHE A 80 -21.29 -9.35 -10.40
C PHE A 80 -20.85 -10.78 -10.71
N ARG A 81 -20.40 -11.53 -9.70
CA ARG A 81 -20.04 -12.96 -9.87
C ARG A 81 -21.23 -13.81 -10.24
N PHE A 82 -22.40 -13.53 -9.67
CA PHE A 82 -23.64 -14.21 -9.99
C PHE A 82 -24.01 -14.01 -11.47
N VAL A 83 -24.02 -12.78 -11.93
CA VAL A 83 -24.28 -12.44 -13.35
C VAL A 83 -23.23 -13.11 -14.26
N SER A 84 -21.95 -13.03 -13.90
CA SER A 84 -20.86 -13.61 -14.69
C SER A 84 -20.91 -15.15 -14.76
N ALA A 85 -21.48 -15.80 -13.74
CA ALA A 85 -21.63 -17.26 -13.75
C ALA A 85 -22.59 -17.75 -14.84
N PHE A 86 -23.57 -16.94 -15.23
CA PHE A 86 -24.48 -17.27 -16.33
C PHE A 86 -23.85 -17.08 -17.72
N ALA A 87 -22.83 -16.25 -17.84
CA ALA A 87 -22.09 -16.02 -19.09
C ALA A 87 -21.08 -17.16 -19.40
N ARG A 88 -20.85 -18.09 -18.46
CA ARG A 88 -19.94 -19.23 -18.67
C ARG A 88 -20.65 -20.36 -19.39
N GLU A 89 -20.04 -20.88 -20.47
CA GLU A 89 -20.65 -21.94 -21.30
C GLU A 89 -20.49 -23.35 -20.71
N GLY A 90 -19.51 -23.59 -19.83
CA GLY A 90 -19.21 -24.89 -19.24
C GLY A 90 -20.07 -25.25 -18.04
N HIS A 91 -20.84 -26.36 -18.08
CA HIS A 91 -21.68 -26.83 -16.98
C HIS A 91 -20.88 -27.14 -15.70
N GLY A 92 -19.63 -27.64 -15.83
CA GLY A 92 -18.76 -27.97 -14.69
C GLY A 92 -18.20 -26.77 -13.94
N GLU A 93 -18.08 -25.61 -14.58
CA GLU A 93 -17.54 -24.38 -13.99
C GLU A 93 -18.63 -23.47 -13.40
N ARG A 94 -19.89 -23.65 -13.79
CA ARG A 94 -21.02 -22.82 -13.31
C ARG A 94 -21.33 -23.05 -11.84
N LEU A 95 -21.30 -24.32 -11.40
CA LEU A 95 -21.67 -24.67 -10.02
C LEU A 95 -20.75 -24.03 -8.98
N PRO A 96 -19.41 -24.16 -9.04
CA PRO A 96 -18.52 -23.51 -8.09
C PRO A 96 -18.58 -21.98 -8.18
N ALA A 97 -18.80 -21.42 -9.38
CA ALA A 97 -18.94 -19.98 -9.55
C ALA A 97 -20.22 -19.44 -8.88
N LEU A 98 -21.35 -20.13 -9.01
CA LEU A 98 -22.60 -19.79 -8.34
C LEU A 98 -22.50 -19.94 -6.82
N LEU A 99 -21.88 -21.02 -6.32
CA LEU A 99 -21.65 -21.19 -4.88
C LEU A 99 -20.82 -20.05 -4.30
N MET A 100 -19.75 -19.65 -5.00
CA MET A 100 -18.94 -18.49 -4.60
C MET A 100 -19.73 -17.19 -4.64
N ALA A 101 -20.57 -16.97 -5.68
CA ALA A 101 -21.41 -15.80 -5.77
C ALA A 101 -22.41 -15.72 -4.62
N VAL A 102 -23.09 -16.82 -4.31
CA VAL A 102 -24.03 -16.91 -3.18
C VAL A 102 -23.30 -16.67 -1.85
N LEU A 103 -22.11 -17.26 -1.66
CA LEU A 103 -21.30 -17.06 -0.46
C LEU A 103 -20.93 -15.58 -0.28
N PHE A 104 -20.56 -14.88 -1.35
CA PHE A 104 -20.24 -13.45 -1.32
C PHE A 104 -21.48 -12.60 -0.98
N VAL A 105 -22.62 -12.90 -1.58
CA VAL A 105 -23.89 -12.19 -1.28
C VAL A 105 -24.32 -12.42 0.17
N VAL A 106 -24.34 -13.66 0.63
CA VAL A 106 -24.70 -14.00 2.01
C VAL A 106 -23.70 -13.36 3.01
N GLY A 107 -22.40 -13.46 2.73
CA GLY A 107 -21.36 -12.81 3.54
C GLY A 107 -21.57 -11.29 3.59
N GLY A 108 -21.85 -10.65 2.45
CA GLY A 108 -22.12 -9.20 2.39
C GLY A 108 -23.35 -8.80 3.21
N VAL A 109 -24.44 -9.55 3.11
CA VAL A 109 -25.67 -9.30 3.90
C VAL A 109 -25.39 -9.48 5.40
N LEU A 110 -24.63 -10.51 5.79
CA LEU A 110 -24.27 -10.74 7.20
C LEU A 110 -23.39 -9.62 7.75
N CYS A 111 -22.41 -9.14 6.98
CA CYS A 111 -21.55 -8.00 7.34
C CYS A 111 -22.38 -6.73 7.57
N LEU A 112 -23.34 -6.45 6.71
CA LEU A 112 -24.21 -5.26 6.83
C LEU A 112 -25.20 -5.37 7.99
N ARG A 113 -25.67 -6.58 8.26
CA ARG A 113 -26.69 -6.81 9.29
C ARG A 113 -26.12 -6.82 10.71
N ASN A 114 -24.91 -7.36 10.87
CA ASN A 114 -24.25 -7.51 12.17
C ASN A 114 -22.73 -7.18 12.08
N PRO A 115 -22.37 -5.91 11.95
CA PRO A 115 -20.97 -5.51 11.76
C PRO A 115 -20.04 -5.95 12.90
N LEU A 116 -20.49 -5.88 14.16
CA LEU A 116 -19.70 -6.32 15.31
C LEU A 116 -19.41 -7.83 15.30
N GLN A 117 -20.39 -8.65 14.91
CA GLN A 117 -20.19 -10.09 14.78
C GLN A 117 -19.25 -10.42 13.63
N THR A 118 -19.29 -9.65 12.55
CA THR A 118 -18.37 -9.78 11.42
C THR A 118 -16.93 -9.49 11.85
N ILE A 119 -16.70 -8.42 12.61
CA ILE A 119 -15.37 -8.06 13.16
C ILE A 119 -14.85 -9.19 14.05
N THR A 120 -15.72 -9.72 14.92
CA THR A 120 -15.38 -10.85 15.78
C THR A 120 -15.01 -12.09 14.98
N ALA A 121 -15.80 -12.44 13.96
CA ALA A 121 -15.53 -13.60 13.10
C ALA A 121 -14.23 -13.43 12.30
N LEU A 122 -13.96 -12.24 11.74
CA LEU A 122 -12.69 -11.95 11.06
C LEU A 122 -11.49 -12.06 12.01
N SER A 123 -11.63 -11.54 13.23
CA SER A 123 -10.58 -11.64 14.25
C SER A 123 -10.28 -13.09 14.61
N LEU A 124 -11.31 -13.94 14.75
CA LEU A 124 -11.13 -15.38 15.00
C LEU A 124 -10.39 -16.08 13.85
N ILE A 125 -10.73 -15.74 12.60
CA ILE A 125 -10.03 -16.28 11.42
C ILE A 125 -8.56 -15.86 11.45
N VAL A 126 -8.28 -14.58 11.69
CA VAL A 126 -6.90 -14.07 11.78
C VAL A 126 -6.13 -14.74 12.91
N GLY A 127 -6.75 -14.86 14.10
CA GLY A 127 -6.14 -15.53 15.25
C GLY A 127 -5.81 -16.99 14.95
N MET A 128 -6.71 -17.72 14.28
CA MET A 128 -6.46 -19.10 13.87
C MET A 128 -5.32 -19.20 12.84
N VAL A 129 -5.28 -18.33 11.84
CA VAL A 129 -4.20 -18.28 10.86
C VAL A 129 -2.86 -18.00 11.53
N TRP A 130 -2.79 -17.04 12.47
CA TRP A 130 -1.57 -16.73 13.20
C TRP A 130 -1.11 -17.89 14.08
N LEU A 131 -2.04 -18.56 14.75
CA LEU A 131 -1.73 -19.73 15.57
C LEU A 131 -1.16 -20.87 14.72
N VAL A 132 -1.82 -21.22 13.62
CA VAL A 132 -1.35 -22.27 12.70
C VAL A 132 -0.01 -21.91 12.09
N THR A 133 0.15 -20.67 11.60
CA THR A 133 1.42 -20.19 11.02
C THR A 133 2.54 -20.20 12.07
N GLY A 134 2.25 -19.77 13.29
CA GLY A 134 3.20 -19.80 14.40
C GLY A 134 3.65 -21.25 14.73
N MET A 135 2.72 -22.19 14.79
CA MET A 135 3.05 -23.63 15.00
C MET A 135 3.89 -24.20 13.86
N LEU A 136 3.55 -23.90 12.59
CA LEU A 136 4.33 -24.33 11.44
C LEU A 136 5.74 -23.71 11.45
N THR A 137 5.85 -22.42 11.79
CA THR A 137 7.15 -21.75 11.91
C THR A 137 7.99 -22.34 13.04
N ALA A 138 7.38 -22.68 14.17
CA ALA A 138 8.06 -23.38 15.27
C ALA A 138 8.56 -24.75 14.83
N TYR A 139 7.71 -25.51 14.13
CA TYR A 139 8.09 -26.82 13.58
C TYR A 139 9.27 -26.72 12.60
N THR A 140 9.23 -25.77 11.66
CA THR A 140 10.35 -25.54 10.73
C THR A 140 11.63 -25.14 11.44
N ALA A 141 11.55 -24.31 12.49
CA ALA A 141 12.69 -23.92 13.32
C ALA A 141 13.30 -25.10 14.08
N ILE A 142 12.50 -26.11 14.42
CA ILE A 142 12.98 -27.35 15.09
C ILE A 142 13.68 -28.26 14.10
N VAL A 143 13.07 -28.49 12.93
CA VAL A 143 13.54 -29.49 11.95
C VAL A 143 14.74 -28.98 11.16
N ALA A 144 14.76 -27.71 10.77
CA ALA A 144 15.83 -27.15 9.94
C ALA A 144 17.07 -26.77 10.75
N LYS A 145 17.96 -27.74 10.95
CA LYS A 145 19.18 -27.61 11.79
C LYS A 145 20.26 -26.65 11.24
N GLY A 146 20.16 -26.20 10.00
CA GLY A 146 21.20 -25.40 9.31
C GLY A 146 20.85 -23.93 9.04
N LEU A 147 19.73 -23.41 9.54
CA LEU A 147 19.31 -22.02 9.24
C LEU A 147 20.10 -21.00 10.08
N PRO A 148 20.72 -19.99 9.45
CA PRO A 148 21.21 -18.82 10.16
C PRO A 148 20.02 -18.12 10.85
N HIS A 149 20.21 -17.62 12.08
CA HIS A 149 19.20 -16.91 12.86
C HIS A 149 18.03 -17.76 13.41
N ARG A 150 18.28 -19.04 13.72
CA ARG A 150 17.30 -19.95 14.32
C ARG A 150 16.61 -19.39 15.57
N GLY A 151 17.34 -18.63 16.40
CA GLY A 151 16.78 -17.98 17.59
C GLY A 151 15.71 -16.93 17.25
N PHE A 152 15.90 -16.18 16.17
CA PHE A 152 14.91 -15.22 15.69
C PHE A 152 13.64 -15.90 15.18
N LEU A 153 13.76 -17.03 14.48
CA LEU A 153 12.61 -17.83 14.02
C LEU A 153 11.81 -18.40 15.20
N PHE A 154 12.48 -18.87 16.26
CA PHE A 154 11.80 -19.31 17.47
C PHE A 154 11.07 -18.19 18.18
N LEU A 155 11.69 -17.00 18.28
CA LEU A 155 11.05 -15.83 18.87
C LEU A 155 9.84 -15.40 18.05
N ALA A 156 9.96 -15.35 16.74
CA ALA A 156 8.86 -15.00 15.83
C ALA A 156 7.71 -16.02 15.93
N ALA A 157 8.02 -17.32 15.96
CA ALA A 157 7.04 -18.38 16.13
C ALA A 157 6.32 -18.28 17.49
N ALA A 158 7.05 -18.07 18.57
CA ALA A 158 6.47 -17.90 19.91
C ALA A 158 5.55 -16.68 19.96
N LEU A 159 5.98 -15.55 19.41
CA LEU A 159 5.16 -14.33 19.32
C LEU A 159 3.89 -14.56 18.50
N ALA A 160 3.99 -15.25 17.35
CA ALA A 160 2.83 -15.56 16.51
C ALA A 160 1.82 -16.47 17.21
N VAL A 161 2.30 -17.51 17.94
CA VAL A 161 1.43 -18.40 18.72
C VAL A 161 0.76 -17.63 19.85
N VAL A 162 1.50 -16.86 20.64
CA VAL A 162 0.95 -16.06 21.73
C VAL A 162 -0.07 -15.05 21.21
N ALA A 163 0.27 -14.31 20.13
CA ALA A 163 -0.64 -13.36 19.50
C ALA A 163 -1.90 -14.06 18.98
N GLY A 164 -1.78 -15.21 18.33
CA GLY A 164 -2.91 -16.02 17.87
C GLY A 164 -3.83 -16.44 19.03
N ILE A 165 -3.27 -16.90 20.14
CA ILE A 165 -4.06 -17.26 21.33
C ILE A 165 -4.79 -16.04 21.90
N VAL A 166 -4.11 -14.90 22.05
CA VAL A 166 -4.70 -13.66 22.57
C VAL A 166 -5.86 -13.20 21.68
N VAL A 167 -5.69 -13.23 20.36
CA VAL A 167 -6.75 -12.86 19.42
C VAL A 167 -7.93 -13.82 19.48
N LEU A 168 -7.72 -15.12 19.69
CA LEU A 168 -8.79 -16.12 19.82
C LEU A 168 -9.56 -15.98 21.14
N VAL A 169 -8.88 -15.62 22.23
CA VAL A 169 -9.52 -15.47 23.56
C VAL A 169 -10.27 -14.13 23.68
N LEU A 170 -9.73 -13.07 23.08
CA LEU A 170 -10.26 -11.70 23.17
C LEU A 170 -10.44 -11.06 21.79
N PRO A 171 -11.30 -11.61 20.91
CA PRO A 171 -11.34 -11.20 19.49
C PRO A 171 -11.74 -9.73 19.29
N ALA A 172 -12.72 -9.23 20.02
CA ALA A 172 -13.18 -7.84 19.89
C ALA A 172 -12.12 -6.85 20.42
N GLN A 173 -11.55 -7.13 21.58
CA GLN A 173 -10.51 -6.29 22.19
C GLN A 173 -9.24 -6.28 21.34
N SER A 174 -8.87 -7.42 20.77
CA SER A 174 -7.72 -7.54 19.87
C SER A 174 -7.93 -6.74 18.59
N ALA A 175 -9.14 -6.75 18.01
CA ALA A 175 -9.46 -5.93 16.85
C ALA A 175 -9.29 -4.43 17.14
N VAL A 176 -9.81 -3.95 18.27
CA VAL A 176 -9.65 -2.55 18.72
C VAL A 176 -8.19 -2.22 18.98
N ALA A 177 -7.43 -3.10 19.64
CA ALA A 177 -6.01 -2.90 19.92
C ALA A 177 -5.17 -2.81 18.64
N LEU A 178 -5.42 -3.70 17.66
CA LEU A 178 -4.76 -3.68 16.36
C LEU A 178 -5.12 -2.41 15.55
N THR A 179 -6.38 -1.98 15.62
CA THR A 179 -6.84 -0.75 14.97
C THR A 179 -6.16 0.48 15.57
N ARG A 180 -6.01 0.55 16.90
CA ARG A 180 -5.26 1.62 17.56
C ARG A 180 -3.78 1.60 17.19
N LEU A 181 -3.17 0.42 17.13
CA LEU A 181 -1.77 0.28 16.70
C LEU A 181 -1.58 0.74 15.26
N LEU A 182 -2.52 0.38 14.37
CA LEU A 182 -2.53 0.85 12.98
C LEU A 182 -2.67 2.39 12.92
N GLY A 183 -3.60 2.96 13.68
CA GLY A 183 -3.79 4.41 13.78
C GLY A 183 -2.52 5.12 14.27
N LEU A 184 -1.87 4.59 15.31
CA LEU A 184 -0.59 5.10 15.81
C LEU A 184 0.49 5.05 14.71
N TRP A 185 0.60 3.95 14.00
CA TRP A 185 1.55 3.79 12.90
C TRP A 185 1.30 4.79 11.76
N LEU A 186 0.03 4.98 11.36
CA LEU A 186 -0.34 5.97 10.35
C LEU A 186 -0.02 7.41 10.80
N VAL A 187 -0.26 7.73 12.07
CA VAL A 187 0.10 9.05 12.62
C VAL A 187 1.61 9.24 12.59
N LEU A 188 2.40 8.25 12.99
CA LEU A 188 3.87 8.33 12.93
C LEU A 188 4.36 8.53 11.49
N LEU A 189 3.83 7.75 10.53
CA LEU A 189 4.17 7.93 9.12
C LEU A 189 3.77 9.30 8.60
N GLY A 190 2.56 9.77 8.88
CA GLY A 190 2.09 11.09 8.47
C GLY A 190 2.94 12.23 9.05
N VAL A 191 3.39 12.10 10.30
CA VAL A 191 4.30 13.08 10.92
C VAL A 191 5.67 13.07 10.23
N VAL A 192 6.21 11.90 9.91
CA VAL A 192 7.48 11.78 9.17
C VAL A 192 7.35 12.39 7.77
N GLU A 193 6.28 12.07 7.03
CA GLU A 193 6.00 12.65 5.72
C GLU A 193 5.88 14.18 5.78
N LEU A 194 5.20 14.69 6.81
CA LEU A 194 5.08 16.13 7.05
C LEU A 194 6.45 16.77 7.29
N GLY A 195 7.30 16.13 8.11
CA GLY A 195 8.67 16.56 8.34
C GLY A 195 9.50 16.62 7.06
N VAL A 196 9.40 15.59 6.22
CA VAL A 196 10.05 15.54 4.91
C VAL A 196 9.55 16.66 3.99
N ALA A 197 8.23 16.90 3.94
CA ALA A 197 7.64 17.98 3.14
C ALA A 197 8.16 19.36 3.56
N PHE A 198 8.28 19.63 4.86
CA PHE A 198 8.85 20.88 5.37
C PHE A 198 10.35 21.00 5.11
N ALA A 199 11.13 19.91 5.28
CA ALA A 199 12.55 19.89 4.98
C ALA A 199 12.80 20.18 3.49
N TRP A 200 12.01 19.59 2.61
CA TRP A 200 12.06 19.84 1.17
C TRP A 200 11.78 21.30 0.82
N ARG A 201 10.72 21.88 1.41
CA ARG A 201 10.42 23.30 1.24
C ARG A 201 11.55 24.22 1.70
N ALA A 202 12.17 23.90 2.83
CA ALA A 202 13.30 24.67 3.35
C ALA A 202 14.54 24.58 2.41
N ALA A 203 14.79 23.41 1.83
CA ALA A 203 15.86 23.20 0.86
C ALA A 203 15.65 24.02 -0.41
N LEU A 204 14.42 24.02 -0.95
CA LEU A 204 14.05 24.82 -2.13
C LEU A 204 14.22 26.33 -1.90
N ARG A 205 13.83 26.84 -0.74
CA ARG A 205 14.01 28.27 -0.37
C ARG A 205 15.48 28.64 -0.30
N ARG A 206 16.34 27.77 0.21
CA ARG A 206 17.80 28.00 0.27
C ARG A 206 18.42 27.98 -1.12
N ALA A 207 17.98 27.10 -2.01
CA ALA A 207 18.46 27.05 -3.39
C ALA A 207 18.09 28.31 -4.18
N SER A 208 16.86 28.76 -4.09
CA SER A 208 16.41 30.01 -4.75
C SER A 208 17.11 31.26 -4.23
N GLY A 209 17.43 31.33 -2.94
CA GLY A 209 18.20 32.43 -2.35
C GLY A 209 19.65 32.51 -2.89
N ARG A 210 20.30 31.35 -3.12
CA ARG A 210 21.66 31.32 -3.70
C ARG A 210 21.70 31.76 -5.15
N LEU A 211 20.70 31.41 -5.96
CA LEU A 211 20.62 31.84 -7.35
C LEU A 211 20.44 33.37 -7.48
N ARG A 212 19.63 33.97 -6.63
CA ARG A 212 19.42 35.42 -6.58
C ARG A 212 20.70 36.17 -6.19
N SER A 213 21.48 35.65 -5.24
CA SER A 213 22.74 36.29 -4.85
C SER A 213 23.84 36.20 -5.94
N GLN A 214 23.82 35.18 -6.77
CA GLN A 214 24.72 35.04 -7.91
C GLN A 214 24.34 35.97 -9.07
N SER A 215 23.05 36.17 -9.32
CA SER A 215 22.53 37.08 -10.36
C SER A 215 22.75 38.57 -10.04
N SER A 216 22.93 38.92 -8.77
CA SER A 216 23.14 40.30 -8.32
C SER A 216 24.62 40.67 -8.16
N ALA A 217 25.59 39.77 -8.44
CA ALA A 217 27.00 40.10 -8.43
C ALA A 217 27.35 40.95 -9.66
N PRO A 218 27.90 42.19 -9.51
CA PRO A 218 28.29 43.00 -10.65
C PRO A 218 29.42 42.30 -11.39
N ALA A 219 29.29 42.27 -12.72
CA ALA A 219 30.35 41.82 -13.60
C ALA A 219 31.52 42.80 -13.43
N ALA A 220 32.61 42.30 -12.82
CA ALA A 220 33.88 43.04 -12.66
C ALA A 220 34.70 42.97 -13.95
#